data_242e62676ad65b4adbe896b3547cb687
#
_entry.id   242e62676ad65b4adbe896b3547cb687
#
_cell.length_a   1.000
_cell.length_b   1.000
_cell.length_c   1.000
_cell.angle_alpha   90.00
_cell.angle_beta   90.00
_cell.angle_gamma   90.00
#
_symmetry.space_group_name_H-M   'P 1'
#
loop_
_entity.id
_entity.type
_entity.pdbx_description
1 polymer ?
#
loop_
_entity_poly.entity_id
_entity_poly.type
_entity_poly.pdbx_seq_one_letter_code
_entity_poly.pdbx_strand_id
1 'polypeptide(L)'
;MIKFCGSRLVQPLFPRKSMPLTQARTMPGVMELLPLDQIAFADMLDTIRRNYERFGFLPIETPVMEFSDILLTKSGGETERQVYFVQSTGSLSADKGVEKLPELALRFDLTVPLARYVAEHEHDLSFPFRRYQIQRVYRGERAQRGRFREFCQCDIDVVGKDTLSIRYDAEIPAVIYSVFRDLAIGPFTIWLNNRKIMRGFFEGLGITDTEQQALALREVDKLDKRGADYVRETLIGAEFGLSAEAAARILNFVQVRSHGHADALAKLDALGQGSDTFNQGVAELREVLNLLHAFGVPETHYAINLSIARGLDYYTGTVYETTLNEHPQIGSICSGGRYENLATNYTKSHLPGVGISIGATRLFWQLREAKLIGTAQSTVKVLVTQMDEAQLPAYLELATQLRNGGIATEVVLDGGKLAKQFKYADRAGIRFVVVLGPDEIAKGVVTVKDMRKQDQFEVARAELVKTLRVELEQAEVMG
;
A
#
# COMPACT_ATOMS: atom_id res chain seq x y z
N MET A 1 -12.55 48.29 41.10
CA MET A 1 -13.30 47.11 41.58
C MET A 1 -13.54 46.20 40.37
N ILE A 2 -12.59 45.34 40.06
CA ILE A 2 -12.63 44.43 38.90
C ILE A 2 -13.18 43.09 39.40
N LYS A 3 -14.36 42.71 38.93
CA LYS A 3 -14.96 41.40 39.25
C LYS A 3 -14.24 40.31 38.45
N PHE A 4 -13.55 39.44 39.16
CA PHE A 4 -13.06 38.17 38.60
C PHE A 4 -14.26 37.28 38.21
N CYS A 5 -14.37 36.98 36.95
CA CYS A 5 -15.32 36.01 36.42
C CYS A 5 -14.82 34.61 36.80
N GLY A 6 -15.60 33.87 37.55
CA GLY A 6 -15.23 32.57 38.09
C GLY A 6 -14.96 31.55 36.97
N SER A 7 -13.79 30.97 37.00
CA SER A 7 -13.41 29.80 36.19
C SER A 7 -14.33 28.63 36.59
N ARG A 8 -15.27 28.25 35.74
CA ARG A 8 -15.95 26.96 35.85
C ARG A 8 -14.90 25.86 35.67
N LEU A 9 -14.51 25.21 36.76
CA LEU A 9 -13.78 23.97 36.74
C LEU A 9 -14.58 22.98 35.91
N VAL A 10 -14.03 22.63 34.74
CA VAL A 10 -14.53 21.50 33.93
C VAL A 10 -14.36 20.27 34.81
N GLN A 11 -15.46 19.72 35.28
CA GLN A 11 -15.44 18.45 36.00
C GLN A 11 -14.90 17.40 35.05
N PRO A 12 -13.90 16.58 35.45
CA PRO A 12 -13.43 15.51 34.62
C PRO A 12 -14.58 14.56 34.32
N LEU A 13 -14.79 14.25 33.06
CA LEU A 13 -15.83 13.34 32.54
C LEU A 13 -15.84 11.94 33.19
N PHE A 14 -14.80 11.64 33.99
CA PHE A 14 -14.68 10.39 34.73
C PHE A 14 -14.33 10.69 36.19
N PRO A 15 -15.08 10.14 37.17
CA PRO A 15 -14.74 10.31 38.57
C PRO A 15 -13.40 9.64 38.90
N ARG A 16 -12.44 10.38 39.49
CA ARG A 16 -11.17 9.86 40.03
C ARG A 16 -11.41 9.03 41.30
N LYS A 17 -12.19 7.95 41.23
CA LYS A 17 -12.04 6.85 42.20
C LYS A 17 -10.84 6.01 41.70
N SER A 18 -10.11 5.43 42.64
CA SER A 18 -9.01 4.48 42.32
C SER A 18 -9.51 3.44 41.33
N MET A 19 -9.32 3.75 40.02
CA MET A 19 -9.74 2.83 38.98
C MET A 19 -8.79 1.64 39.00
N PRO A 20 -9.32 0.41 38.90
CA PRO A 20 -8.46 -0.75 38.66
C PRO A 20 -7.63 -0.48 37.40
N LEU A 21 -6.42 -1.03 37.35
CA LEU A 21 -5.53 -0.92 36.20
C LEU A 21 -6.30 -1.30 34.92
N THR A 22 -6.29 -0.41 33.94
CA THR A 22 -6.89 -0.69 32.63
C THR A 22 -6.06 -1.73 31.92
N GLN A 23 -6.69 -2.79 31.44
CA GLN A 23 -6.00 -3.80 30.62
C GLN A 23 -5.49 -3.18 29.33
N ALA A 24 -4.18 -3.27 29.10
CA ALA A 24 -3.56 -2.88 27.84
C ALA A 24 -4.04 -3.84 26.72
N ARG A 25 -4.64 -3.29 25.67
CA ARG A 25 -5.16 -4.08 24.54
C ARG A 25 -5.21 -3.24 23.28
N THR A 26 -4.96 -3.87 22.15
CA THR A 26 -5.10 -3.30 20.81
C THR A 26 -6.55 -3.45 20.32
N MET A 27 -7.06 -2.48 19.59
CA MET A 27 -8.40 -2.54 18.98
C MET A 27 -8.44 -3.68 17.95
N PRO A 28 -9.51 -4.50 17.90
CA PRO A 28 -9.65 -5.54 16.88
C PRO A 28 -9.64 -4.96 15.46
N GLY A 29 -8.88 -5.62 14.56
CA GLY A 29 -8.79 -5.20 13.15
C GLY A 29 -7.74 -4.14 12.87
N VAL A 30 -6.87 -3.85 13.81
CA VAL A 30 -5.64 -3.07 13.58
C VAL A 30 -4.40 -3.94 13.82
N MET A 31 -3.29 -3.58 13.22
CA MET A 31 -2.04 -4.31 13.33
C MET A 31 -1.00 -3.44 14.05
N GLU A 32 -0.39 -4.01 15.10
CA GLU A 32 0.80 -3.47 15.73
C GLU A 32 1.97 -4.39 15.41
N LEU A 33 3.09 -3.82 15.02
CA LEU A 33 4.30 -4.54 14.68
C LEU A 33 5.34 -4.37 15.77
N LEU A 34 6.03 -5.45 16.12
CA LEU A 34 7.22 -5.37 16.94
C LEU A 34 8.38 -4.76 16.15
N PRO A 35 9.43 -4.22 16.81
CA PRO A 35 10.46 -3.41 16.13
C PRO A 35 11.07 -4.03 14.89
N LEU A 36 11.45 -5.31 14.92
CA LEU A 36 12.05 -5.96 13.74
C LEU A 36 11.07 -6.10 12.57
N ASP A 37 9.81 -6.36 12.87
CA ASP A 37 8.75 -6.42 11.86
C ASP A 37 8.41 -5.04 11.32
N GLN A 38 8.47 -4.02 12.21
CA GLN A 38 8.27 -2.63 11.79
C GLN A 38 9.39 -2.15 10.86
N ILE A 39 10.63 -2.57 11.08
CA ILE A 39 11.75 -2.30 10.18
C ILE A 39 11.48 -2.94 8.82
N ALA A 40 11.13 -4.24 8.77
CA ALA A 40 10.83 -4.92 7.52
C ALA A 40 9.66 -4.24 6.76
N PHE A 41 8.64 -3.77 7.47
CA PHE A 41 7.54 -3.03 6.88
C PHE A 41 8.01 -1.66 6.34
N ALA A 42 8.85 -0.95 7.07
CA ALA A 42 9.41 0.33 6.63
C ALA A 42 10.29 0.16 5.38
N ASP A 43 11.13 -0.87 5.32
CA ASP A 43 11.97 -1.19 4.17
C ASP A 43 11.13 -1.52 2.92
N MET A 44 10.01 -2.24 3.10
CA MET A 44 9.04 -2.48 2.04
C MET A 44 8.43 -1.17 1.52
N LEU A 45 7.98 -0.29 2.41
CA LEU A 45 7.42 1.02 2.03
C LEU A 45 8.47 1.90 1.32
N ASP A 46 9.72 1.86 1.79
CA ASP A 46 10.82 2.63 1.19
C ASP A 46 11.17 2.11 -0.21
N THR A 47 11.12 0.80 -0.43
CA THR A 47 11.29 0.20 -1.75
C THR A 47 10.18 0.64 -2.71
N ILE A 48 8.92 0.66 -2.26
CA ILE A 48 7.79 1.15 -3.06
C ILE A 48 7.99 2.63 -3.38
N ARG A 49 8.29 3.47 -2.37
CA ARG A 49 8.53 4.90 -2.52
C ARG A 49 9.61 5.20 -3.55
N ARG A 50 10.78 4.58 -3.42
CA ARG A 50 11.92 4.77 -4.34
C ARG A 50 11.57 4.41 -5.79
N ASN A 51 10.75 3.37 -5.99
CA ASN A 51 10.28 3.03 -7.33
C ASN A 51 9.35 4.11 -7.88
N TYR A 52 8.39 4.61 -7.11
CA TYR A 52 7.54 5.71 -7.54
C TYR A 52 8.34 6.96 -7.94
N GLU A 53 9.32 7.34 -7.12
CA GLU A 53 10.21 8.48 -7.40
C GLU A 53 11.05 8.29 -8.67
N ARG A 54 11.53 7.07 -8.97
CA ARG A 54 12.26 6.75 -10.23
C ARG A 54 11.42 7.02 -11.49
N PHE A 55 10.11 6.89 -11.40
CA PHE A 55 9.19 7.22 -12.49
C PHE A 55 8.69 8.67 -12.43
N GLY A 56 9.26 9.50 -11.56
CA GLY A 56 8.95 10.94 -11.47
C GLY A 56 7.64 11.27 -10.78
N PHE A 57 7.10 10.37 -9.96
CA PHE A 57 5.95 10.70 -9.11
C PHE A 57 6.41 11.52 -7.91
N LEU A 58 5.63 12.54 -7.55
CA LEU A 58 5.92 13.45 -6.45
C LEU A 58 5.07 13.13 -5.22
N PRO A 59 5.62 13.28 -4.01
CA PRO A 59 4.88 13.02 -2.78
C PRO A 59 3.80 14.06 -2.52
N ILE A 60 2.63 13.60 -2.09
CA ILE A 60 1.62 14.44 -1.45
C ILE A 60 1.10 13.77 -0.19
N GLU A 61 0.55 14.56 0.70
CA GLU A 61 -0.26 14.11 1.82
C GLU A 61 -1.56 14.89 1.87
N THR A 62 -2.66 14.19 2.18
CA THR A 62 -3.94 14.80 2.49
C THR A 62 -4.28 14.56 3.97
N PRO A 63 -5.14 15.37 4.60
CA PRO A 63 -5.56 15.15 5.97
C PRO A 63 -6.19 13.77 6.18
N VAL A 64 -6.00 13.20 7.36
CA VAL A 64 -6.66 11.95 7.76
C VAL A 64 -8.16 12.14 7.93
N MET A 65 -8.56 13.31 8.47
CA MET A 65 -9.94 13.74 8.63
C MET A 65 -10.34 14.58 7.43
N GLU A 66 -11.46 14.24 6.84
CA GLU A 66 -12.11 14.98 5.76
C GLU A 66 -13.53 15.37 6.17
N PHE A 67 -14.13 16.33 5.49
CA PHE A 67 -15.55 16.57 5.64
C PHE A 67 -16.38 15.37 5.19
N SER A 68 -17.42 15.05 5.94
CA SER A 68 -18.26 13.89 5.67
C SER A 68 -18.94 13.97 4.30
N ASP A 69 -19.35 15.16 3.87
CA ASP A 69 -19.95 15.39 2.56
C ASP A 69 -18.97 15.14 1.40
N ILE A 70 -17.67 15.39 1.59
CA ILE A 70 -16.62 15.05 0.63
C ILE A 70 -16.52 13.53 0.46
N LEU A 71 -16.45 12.80 1.58
CA LEU A 71 -16.29 11.34 1.54
C LEU A 71 -17.55 10.62 1.03
N LEU A 72 -18.73 11.20 1.22
CA LEU A 72 -20.03 10.62 0.88
C LEU A 72 -20.61 11.16 -0.44
N THR A 73 -19.82 11.86 -1.25
CA THR A 73 -20.28 12.46 -2.53
C THR A 73 -20.79 11.46 -3.57
N LYS A 74 -20.36 10.21 -3.51
CA LYS A 74 -20.80 9.13 -4.39
C LYS A 74 -21.70 8.18 -3.61
N SER A 75 -22.93 8.64 -3.30
CA SER A 75 -23.91 7.89 -2.50
C SER A 75 -24.31 6.57 -3.18
N GLY A 76 -24.30 5.49 -2.41
CA GLY A 76 -24.83 4.17 -2.76
C GLY A 76 -23.86 3.02 -2.74
N GLY A 77 -22.57 3.22 -2.38
CA GLY A 77 -21.58 2.15 -2.30
C GLY A 77 -21.57 1.41 -0.96
N GLU A 78 -21.13 0.16 -0.97
CA GLU A 78 -20.89 -0.64 0.24
C GLU A 78 -19.88 0.05 1.18
N THR A 79 -18.99 0.88 0.62
CA THR A 79 -17.92 1.61 1.32
C THR A 79 -18.45 2.71 2.23
N GLU A 80 -19.56 3.36 1.89
CA GLU A 80 -20.17 4.43 2.72
C GLU A 80 -20.67 3.93 4.08
N ARG A 81 -21.09 2.66 4.12
CA ARG A 81 -21.52 2.01 5.39
C ARG A 81 -20.34 1.72 6.32
N GLN A 82 -19.11 1.98 5.88
CA GLN A 82 -17.89 1.64 6.58
C GLN A 82 -17.07 2.86 7.02
N VAL A 83 -17.62 4.07 6.88
CA VAL A 83 -16.95 5.32 7.27
C VAL A 83 -16.95 5.48 8.79
N TYR A 84 -15.81 5.84 9.36
CA TYR A 84 -15.69 6.25 10.75
C TYR A 84 -15.94 7.76 10.86
N PHE A 85 -16.98 8.15 11.59
CA PHE A 85 -17.22 9.54 11.93
C PHE A 85 -16.39 9.99 13.14
N VAL A 86 -15.95 11.25 13.10
CA VAL A 86 -15.15 11.86 14.15
C VAL A 86 -15.93 12.95 14.83
N GLN A 87 -16.00 12.89 16.16
CA GLN A 87 -16.61 13.92 16.98
C GLN A 87 -15.65 14.36 18.10
N SER A 88 -15.50 15.66 18.28
CA SER A 88 -14.76 16.19 19.41
C SER A 88 -15.56 16.06 20.71
N THR A 89 -14.87 15.98 21.85
CA THR A 89 -15.54 15.96 23.18
C THR A 89 -16.41 17.18 23.40
N GLY A 90 -16.05 18.33 22.81
CA GLY A 90 -16.87 19.56 22.88
C GLY A 90 -18.20 19.45 22.13
N SER A 91 -18.21 18.75 20.98
CA SER A 91 -19.42 18.52 20.19
C SER A 91 -20.37 17.50 20.84
N LEU A 92 -19.81 16.49 21.54
CA LEU A 92 -20.60 15.49 22.28
C LEU A 92 -21.38 16.09 23.47
N SER A 93 -20.87 17.16 24.08
CA SER A 93 -21.52 17.83 25.20
C SER A 93 -22.60 18.85 24.78
N ALA A 94 -22.70 19.15 23.50
CA ALA A 94 -23.69 20.05 22.92
C ALA A 94 -24.92 19.29 22.39
N ASP A 95 -25.49 18.39 23.19
CA ASP A 95 -26.66 17.59 22.85
C ASP A 95 -27.82 18.50 22.41
N LYS A 96 -28.04 18.59 21.11
CA LYS A 96 -29.12 19.37 20.50
C LYS A 96 -29.93 18.48 19.58
N GLY A 97 -30.55 17.45 20.11
CA GLY A 97 -31.80 16.85 19.65
C GLY A 97 -32.09 16.67 18.16
N VAL A 98 -31.07 16.79 17.28
CA VAL A 98 -31.17 16.52 15.85
C VAL A 98 -30.04 15.54 15.51
N GLU A 99 -30.40 14.35 15.08
CA GLU A 99 -29.47 13.37 14.48
C GLU A 99 -28.87 13.93 13.16
N LYS A 100 -27.90 14.83 13.31
CA LYS A 100 -27.11 15.33 12.20
C LYS A 100 -25.87 14.47 12.11
N LEU A 101 -25.57 13.96 10.92
CA LEU A 101 -24.30 13.26 10.68
C LEU A 101 -23.13 14.14 11.15
N PRO A 102 -22.10 13.57 11.81
CA PRO A 102 -20.93 14.33 12.19
C PRO A 102 -20.28 15.00 10.97
N GLU A 103 -19.82 16.21 11.13
CA GLU A 103 -19.22 17.02 10.06
C GLU A 103 -17.94 16.41 9.52
N LEU A 104 -17.20 15.69 10.38
CA LEU A 104 -15.89 15.10 10.05
C LEU A 104 -15.93 13.58 10.08
N ALA A 105 -15.15 12.98 9.19
CA ALA A 105 -14.97 11.54 9.12
C ALA A 105 -13.53 11.17 8.79
N LEU A 106 -13.12 9.94 9.10
CA LEU A 106 -11.83 9.40 8.67
C LEU A 106 -11.91 8.95 7.20
N ARG A 107 -10.91 9.30 6.42
CA ARG A 107 -10.83 8.84 5.02
C ARG A 107 -10.75 7.32 4.94
N PHE A 108 -11.45 6.73 3.98
CA PHE A 108 -11.49 5.29 3.74
C PHE A 108 -10.64 4.85 2.53
N ASP A 109 -10.18 5.80 1.73
CA ASP A 109 -9.24 5.64 0.61
C ASP A 109 -8.37 6.91 0.47
N LEU A 110 -7.48 6.92 -0.53
CA LEU A 110 -6.66 8.07 -0.87
C LEU A 110 -7.12 8.77 -2.16
N THR A 111 -8.07 8.18 -2.88
CA THR A 111 -8.52 8.63 -4.20
C THR A 111 -9.56 9.75 -4.08
N VAL A 112 -10.54 9.62 -3.17
CA VAL A 112 -11.53 10.68 -2.94
C VAL A 112 -10.87 11.96 -2.40
N PRO A 113 -9.98 11.89 -1.36
CA PRO A 113 -9.19 13.04 -0.94
C PRO A 113 -8.30 13.64 -2.04
N LEU A 114 -7.74 12.80 -2.95
CA LEU A 114 -6.99 13.29 -4.10
C LEU A 114 -7.89 14.12 -5.03
N ALA A 115 -9.09 13.66 -5.33
CA ALA A 115 -10.01 14.37 -6.21
C ALA A 115 -10.34 15.77 -5.68
N ARG A 116 -10.63 15.89 -4.38
CA ARG A 116 -10.81 17.18 -3.69
C ARG A 116 -9.53 18.02 -3.77
N TYR A 117 -8.36 17.43 -3.45
CA TYR A 117 -7.07 18.10 -3.46
C TYR A 117 -6.74 18.71 -4.82
N VAL A 118 -6.89 17.92 -5.91
CA VAL A 118 -6.61 18.39 -7.28
C VAL A 118 -7.59 19.50 -7.69
N ALA A 119 -8.86 19.37 -7.31
CA ALA A 119 -9.87 20.41 -7.63
C ALA A 119 -9.59 21.71 -6.87
N GLU A 120 -9.17 21.64 -5.61
CA GLU A 120 -8.85 22.81 -4.77
C GLU A 120 -7.60 23.54 -5.23
N HIS A 121 -6.57 22.78 -5.67
CA HIS A 121 -5.24 23.30 -6.03
C HIS A 121 -4.99 23.30 -7.55
N GLU A 122 -6.04 23.19 -8.37
CA GLU A 122 -5.93 23.09 -9.84
C GLU A 122 -5.03 24.16 -10.45
N HIS A 123 -5.05 25.39 -9.89
CA HIS A 123 -4.28 26.52 -10.39
C HIS A 123 -2.80 26.48 -10.02
N ASP A 124 -2.45 25.71 -8.97
CA ASP A 124 -1.08 25.59 -8.47
C ASP A 124 -0.38 24.35 -9.02
N LEU A 125 -1.15 23.40 -9.60
CA LEU A 125 -0.64 22.14 -10.09
C LEU A 125 -0.24 22.21 -11.57
N SER A 126 0.87 21.55 -11.91
CA SER A 126 1.26 21.33 -13.31
C SER A 126 0.68 20.02 -13.83
N PHE A 127 0.00 20.06 -14.99
CA PHE A 127 -0.60 18.88 -15.62
C PHE A 127 0.26 18.38 -16.79
N PRO A 128 0.35 17.05 -17.01
CA PRO A 128 -0.25 15.99 -16.20
C PRO A 128 0.38 15.93 -14.80
N PHE A 129 -0.45 15.93 -13.77
CA PHE A 129 -0.04 15.89 -12.38
C PHE A 129 0.25 14.44 -11.97
N ARG A 130 1.49 14.18 -11.55
CA ARG A 130 1.99 12.85 -11.18
C ARG A 130 2.26 12.83 -9.69
N ARG A 131 1.48 12.08 -8.95
CA ARG A 131 1.62 12.03 -7.48
C ARG A 131 1.78 10.61 -6.97
N TYR A 132 2.45 10.45 -5.84
CA TYR A 132 2.30 9.29 -4.99
C TYR A 132 1.89 9.69 -3.57
N GLN A 133 1.22 8.76 -2.88
CA GLN A 133 0.78 8.95 -1.50
C GLN A 133 0.89 7.63 -0.75
N ILE A 134 1.60 7.63 0.39
CA ILE A 134 1.79 6.47 1.25
C ILE A 134 1.23 6.84 2.62
N GLN A 135 -0.03 6.52 2.87
CA GLN A 135 -0.72 6.93 4.07
C GLN A 135 -1.73 5.88 4.56
N ARG A 136 -2.18 6.05 5.80
CA ARG A 136 -3.20 5.19 6.41
C ARG A 136 -4.61 5.61 5.99
N VAL A 137 -5.47 4.60 5.85
CA VAL A 137 -6.91 4.72 5.59
C VAL A 137 -7.69 3.86 6.59
N TYR A 138 -8.97 4.14 6.76
CA TYR A 138 -9.79 3.61 7.84
C TYR A 138 -11.12 3.07 7.30
N ARG A 139 -11.42 1.79 7.57
CA ARG A 139 -12.67 1.15 7.14
C ARG A 139 -13.33 0.43 8.29
N GLY A 140 -14.59 0.75 8.57
CA GLY A 140 -15.40 0.15 9.62
C GLY A 140 -15.86 -1.29 9.33
N GLU A 141 -15.19 -1.98 8.41
CA GLU A 141 -15.50 -3.36 8.05
C GLU A 141 -15.42 -4.33 9.24
N ARG A 142 -16.14 -5.43 9.13
CA ARG A 142 -15.97 -6.54 10.07
C ARG A 142 -14.55 -7.09 9.94
N ALA A 143 -13.79 -7.05 11.05
CA ALA A 143 -12.43 -7.57 11.10
C ALA A 143 -12.39 -9.04 10.65
N GLN A 144 -11.55 -9.34 9.67
CA GLN A 144 -11.32 -10.69 9.14
C GLN A 144 -9.82 -10.89 8.94
N ARG A 145 -9.39 -12.15 8.81
CA ARG A 145 -7.99 -12.47 8.52
C ARG A 145 -7.55 -11.78 7.22
N GLY A 146 -6.52 -10.92 7.29
CA GLY A 146 -6.03 -10.14 6.15
C GLY A 146 -6.88 -8.93 5.75
N ARG A 147 -7.91 -8.57 6.53
CA ARG A 147 -8.69 -7.32 6.39
C ARG A 147 -8.57 -6.50 7.66
N PHE A 148 -8.04 -5.31 7.50
CA PHE A 148 -7.75 -4.40 8.60
C PHE A 148 -8.67 -3.18 8.55
N ARG A 149 -9.00 -2.64 9.73
CA ARG A 149 -9.79 -1.42 9.89
C ARG A 149 -8.93 -0.15 9.74
N GLU A 150 -7.65 -0.26 10.05
CA GLU A 150 -6.63 0.73 9.79
C GLU A 150 -5.52 0.06 8.98
N PHE A 151 -5.19 0.60 7.82
CA PHE A 151 -4.16 0.03 6.96
C PHE A 151 -3.50 1.09 6.07
N CYS A 152 -2.27 0.84 5.66
CA CYS A 152 -1.51 1.70 4.77
C CYS A 152 -1.80 1.36 3.31
N GLN A 153 -2.12 2.36 2.51
CA GLN A 153 -2.15 2.31 1.05
C GLN A 153 -0.96 3.06 0.48
N CYS A 154 -0.42 2.54 -0.64
CA CYS A 154 0.62 3.16 -1.43
C CYS A 154 0.04 3.36 -2.83
N ASP A 155 -0.38 4.59 -3.11
CA ASP A 155 -1.11 4.95 -4.32
C ASP A 155 -0.25 5.82 -5.22
N ILE A 156 -0.35 5.60 -6.53
CA ILE A 156 0.13 6.54 -7.55
C ILE A 156 -1.00 6.89 -8.49
N ASP A 157 -1.03 8.12 -8.97
CA ASP A 157 -1.92 8.58 -10.02
C ASP A 157 -1.23 9.58 -10.95
N VAL A 158 -1.64 9.53 -12.22
CA VAL A 158 -1.40 10.59 -13.20
C VAL A 158 -2.75 11.22 -13.50
N VAL A 159 -2.91 12.51 -13.21
CA VAL A 159 -4.13 13.26 -13.47
C VAL A 159 -3.87 14.24 -14.61
N GLY A 160 -4.70 14.19 -15.64
CA GLY A 160 -4.68 15.14 -16.75
C GLY A 160 -5.64 16.31 -16.52
N LYS A 161 -5.57 17.31 -17.40
CA LYS A 161 -6.57 18.37 -17.52
C LYS A 161 -7.12 18.32 -18.93
N ASP A 162 -8.44 18.27 -19.05
CA ASP A 162 -9.22 18.07 -20.27
C ASP A 162 -9.00 16.71 -20.95
N THR A 163 -7.76 16.28 -21.10
CA THR A 163 -7.38 14.98 -21.70
C THR A 163 -6.23 14.33 -20.93
N LEU A 164 -6.14 13.01 -21.03
CA LEU A 164 -4.99 12.23 -20.56
C LEU A 164 -4.69 11.13 -21.58
N SER A 165 -3.45 11.14 -22.12
CA SER A 165 -3.02 10.14 -23.09
C SER A 165 -3.15 8.72 -22.56
N ILE A 166 -3.57 7.78 -23.40
CA ILE A 166 -3.63 6.34 -23.11
C ILE A 166 -2.23 5.74 -22.77
N ARG A 167 -1.16 6.43 -23.15
CA ARG A 167 0.22 6.01 -22.88
C ARG A 167 0.52 5.91 -21.39
N TYR A 168 -0.14 6.71 -20.56
CA TYR A 168 -0.02 6.61 -19.11
C TYR A 168 -0.61 5.31 -18.55
N ASP A 169 -1.58 4.73 -19.26
CA ASP A 169 -2.15 3.44 -18.89
C ASP A 169 -1.15 2.29 -19.04
N ALA A 170 -0.14 2.45 -19.90
CA ALA A 170 0.96 1.48 -20.02
C ALA A 170 2.10 1.75 -19.03
N GLU A 171 2.33 3.00 -18.67
CA GLU A 171 3.36 3.37 -17.69
C GLU A 171 3.03 2.83 -16.28
N ILE A 172 1.75 2.90 -15.87
CA ILE A 172 1.32 2.41 -14.56
C ILE A 172 1.71 0.94 -14.32
N PRO A 173 1.39 -0.04 -15.19
CA PRO A 173 1.85 -1.40 -15.01
C PRO A 173 3.38 -1.57 -15.09
N ALA A 174 4.11 -0.71 -15.82
CA ALA A 174 5.58 -0.72 -15.78
C ALA A 174 6.11 -0.32 -14.39
N VAL A 175 5.46 0.63 -13.71
CA VAL A 175 5.76 0.96 -12.30
C VAL A 175 5.47 -0.23 -11.39
N ILE A 176 4.30 -0.89 -11.56
CA ILE A 176 3.93 -2.10 -10.80
C ILE A 176 5.02 -3.17 -10.93
N TYR A 177 5.45 -3.44 -12.17
CA TYR A 177 6.52 -4.40 -12.42
C TYR A 177 7.81 -4.03 -11.68
N SER A 178 8.24 -2.77 -11.77
CA SER A 178 9.45 -2.31 -11.09
C SER A 178 9.37 -2.47 -9.57
N VAL A 179 8.24 -2.14 -8.96
CA VAL A 179 8.00 -2.29 -7.52
C VAL A 179 8.10 -3.76 -7.10
N PHE A 180 7.35 -4.65 -7.74
CA PHE A 180 7.29 -6.05 -7.28
C PHE A 180 8.54 -6.84 -7.63
N ARG A 181 9.24 -6.50 -8.71
CA ARG A 181 10.59 -7.01 -8.99
C ARG A 181 11.56 -6.65 -7.86
N ASP A 182 11.60 -5.37 -7.45
CA ASP A 182 12.54 -4.89 -6.43
C ASP A 182 12.16 -5.36 -5.01
N LEU A 183 10.88 -5.67 -4.77
CA LEU A 183 10.42 -6.32 -3.53
C LEU A 183 10.80 -7.80 -3.47
N ALA A 184 11.17 -8.42 -4.60
CA ALA A 184 11.59 -9.82 -4.73
C ALA A 184 10.61 -10.83 -4.08
N ILE A 185 9.30 -10.60 -4.25
CA ILE A 185 8.22 -11.38 -3.61
C ILE A 185 7.79 -12.64 -4.38
N GLY A 186 8.57 -13.05 -5.39
CA GLY A 186 8.29 -14.19 -6.25
C GLY A 186 7.59 -13.83 -7.56
N PRO A 187 7.26 -14.83 -8.40
CA PRO A 187 6.61 -14.63 -9.70
C PRO A 187 5.21 -14.03 -9.56
N PHE A 188 4.89 -13.03 -10.36
CA PHE A 188 3.59 -12.37 -10.37
C PHE A 188 3.10 -12.08 -11.79
N THR A 189 1.80 -11.87 -11.95
CA THR A 189 1.19 -11.47 -13.21
C THR A 189 0.35 -10.22 -13.01
N ILE A 190 0.56 -9.23 -13.86
CA ILE A 190 -0.26 -8.02 -13.99
C ILE A 190 -1.34 -8.31 -15.03
N TRP A 191 -2.55 -8.50 -14.59
CA TRP A 191 -3.70 -8.73 -15.43
C TRP A 191 -4.28 -7.40 -15.91
N LEU A 192 -4.60 -7.32 -17.19
CA LEU A 192 -5.17 -6.14 -17.82
C LEU A 192 -6.53 -6.44 -18.44
N ASN A 193 -7.42 -5.46 -18.37
CA ASN A 193 -8.68 -5.42 -19.11
C ASN A 193 -9.00 -3.96 -19.47
N ASN A 194 -10.05 -3.74 -20.25
CA ASN A 194 -10.59 -2.41 -20.53
C ASN A 194 -12.11 -2.42 -20.36
N ARG A 195 -12.63 -1.49 -19.56
CA ARG A 195 -14.07 -1.38 -19.27
C ARG A 195 -14.92 -1.16 -20.52
N LYS A 196 -14.38 -0.48 -21.54
CA LYS A 196 -15.09 -0.26 -22.81
C LYS A 196 -15.32 -1.57 -23.57
N ILE A 197 -14.40 -2.53 -23.48
CA ILE A 197 -14.58 -3.87 -24.08
C ILE A 197 -15.78 -4.56 -23.44
N MET A 198 -15.86 -4.57 -22.12
CA MET A 198 -16.97 -5.18 -21.39
C MET A 198 -18.29 -4.49 -21.70
N ARG A 199 -18.31 -3.15 -21.61
CA ARG A 199 -19.49 -2.34 -21.91
C ARG A 199 -19.99 -2.57 -23.32
N GLY A 200 -19.11 -2.44 -24.30
CA GLY A 200 -19.47 -2.62 -25.70
C GLY A 200 -19.90 -4.05 -26.05
N PHE A 201 -19.36 -5.05 -25.34
CA PHE A 201 -19.83 -6.43 -25.45
C PHE A 201 -21.26 -6.59 -24.95
N PHE A 202 -21.62 -6.00 -23.80
CA PHE A 202 -23.00 -6.00 -23.30
C PHE A 202 -23.96 -5.24 -24.23
N GLU A 203 -23.54 -4.08 -24.78
CA GLU A 203 -24.30 -3.34 -25.79
C GLU A 203 -24.63 -4.24 -27.02
N GLY A 204 -23.65 -5.04 -27.46
CA GLY A 204 -23.82 -6.03 -28.54
C GLY A 204 -24.74 -7.22 -28.20
N LEU A 205 -25.05 -7.44 -26.92
CA LEU A 205 -26.06 -8.38 -26.46
C LEU A 205 -27.45 -7.72 -26.26
N GLY A 206 -27.60 -6.43 -26.55
CA GLY A 206 -28.82 -5.66 -26.31
C GLY A 206 -28.99 -5.20 -24.85
N ILE A 207 -27.98 -5.38 -24.00
CA ILE A 207 -27.95 -4.91 -22.61
C ILE A 207 -27.36 -3.50 -22.61
N THR A 208 -28.19 -2.49 -22.78
CA THR A 208 -27.78 -1.07 -22.93
C THR A 208 -27.93 -0.28 -21.62
N ASP A 209 -28.72 -0.76 -20.68
CA ASP A 209 -28.88 -0.14 -19.37
C ASP A 209 -27.62 -0.32 -18.54
N THR A 210 -27.04 0.79 -18.11
CA THR A 210 -25.79 0.83 -17.32
C THR A 210 -25.93 0.20 -15.96
N GLU A 211 -27.11 0.26 -15.33
CA GLU A 211 -27.35 -0.36 -14.03
C GLU A 211 -27.44 -1.88 -14.17
N GLN A 212 -28.11 -2.38 -15.21
CA GLN A 212 -28.15 -3.81 -15.52
C GLN A 212 -26.76 -4.34 -15.91
N GLN A 213 -25.96 -3.59 -16.66
CA GLN A 213 -24.56 -3.94 -16.94
C GLN A 213 -23.73 -4.06 -15.66
N ALA A 214 -23.87 -3.09 -14.74
CA ALA A 214 -23.16 -3.11 -13.46
C ALA A 214 -23.56 -4.30 -12.60
N LEU A 215 -24.84 -4.65 -12.56
CA LEU A 215 -25.34 -5.85 -11.86
C LEU A 215 -24.77 -7.13 -12.48
N ALA A 216 -24.80 -7.27 -13.82
CA ALA A 216 -24.24 -8.42 -14.52
C ALA A 216 -22.73 -8.58 -14.23
N LEU A 217 -21.98 -7.48 -14.23
CA LEU A 217 -20.54 -7.48 -13.88
C LEU A 217 -20.28 -7.92 -12.44
N ARG A 218 -21.13 -7.54 -11.47
CA ARG A 218 -21.05 -7.99 -10.08
C ARG A 218 -21.30 -9.51 -9.95
N GLU A 219 -22.19 -10.07 -10.78
CA GLU A 219 -22.40 -11.52 -10.80
C GLU A 219 -21.23 -12.25 -11.44
N VAL A 220 -20.69 -11.75 -12.56
CA VAL A 220 -19.47 -12.27 -13.19
C VAL A 220 -18.28 -12.28 -12.22
N ASP A 221 -18.14 -11.28 -11.37
CA ASP A 221 -17.09 -11.21 -10.35
C ASP A 221 -17.14 -12.37 -9.33
N LYS A 222 -18.28 -13.02 -9.21
CA LYS A 222 -18.44 -14.21 -8.36
C LYS A 222 -17.98 -15.51 -9.02
N LEU A 223 -17.60 -15.47 -10.31
CA LEU A 223 -17.26 -16.66 -11.11
C LEU A 223 -16.20 -17.53 -10.43
N ASP A 224 -15.10 -16.92 -9.98
CA ASP A 224 -14.00 -17.63 -9.32
C ASP A 224 -14.41 -18.25 -7.95
N LYS A 225 -15.44 -17.70 -7.29
CA LYS A 225 -15.89 -18.12 -5.96
C LYS A 225 -17.07 -19.10 -6.00
N ARG A 226 -17.98 -18.91 -6.96
CA ARG A 226 -19.27 -19.62 -7.02
C ARG A 226 -19.35 -20.61 -8.18
N GLY A 227 -18.47 -20.49 -9.17
CA GLY A 227 -18.46 -21.34 -10.36
C GLY A 227 -19.39 -20.85 -11.48
N ALA A 228 -19.16 -21.37 -12.69
CA ALA A 228 -19.84 -20.95 -13.91
C ALA A 228 -21.34 -21.27 -13.91
N ASP A 229 -21.74 -22.40 -13.33
CA ASP A 229 -23.15 -22.82 -13.30
C ASP A 229 -23.98 -21.87 -12.45
N TYR A 230 -23.48 -21.49 -11.26
CA TYR A 230 -24.16 -20.50 -10.42
C TYR A 230 -24.34 -19.14 -11.14
N VAL A 231 -23.28 -18.64 -11.78
CA VAL A 231 -23.36 -17.36 -12.51
C VAL A 231 -24.32 -17.47 -13.67
N ARG A 232 -24.31 -18.59 -14.42
CA ARG A 232 -25.24 -18.83 -15.53
C ARG A 232 -26.69 -18.82 -15.07
N GLU A 233 -27.00 -19.58 -14.01
CA GLU A 233 -28.36 -19.66 -13.44
C GLU A 233 -28.85 -18.27 -12.98
N THR A 234 -27.97 -17.50 -12.34
CA THR A 234 -28.29 -16.15 -11.87
C THR A 234 -28.59 -15.21 -13.05
N LEU A 235 -27.76 -15.23 -14.12
CA LEU A 235 -27.95 -14.39 -15.29
C LEU A 235 -29.25 -14.73 -16.08
N ILE A 236 -29.65 -16.01 -16.07
CA ILE A 236 -30.92 -16.46 -16.70
C ILE A 236 -32.11 -16.17 -15.78
N GLY A 237 -31.90 -16.11 -14.47
CA GLY A 237 -32.94 -15.91 -13.47
C GLY A 237 -33.74 -14.59 -13.64
N ALA A 238 -34.86 -14.50 -12.91
CA ALA A 238 -35.83 -13.40 -13.05
C ALA A 238 -35.25 -12.00 -12.83
N GLU A 239 -34.17 -11.88 -12.10
CA GLU A 239 -33.51 -10.59 -11.85
C GLU A 239 -32.87 -10.00 -13.11
N PHE A 240 -32.27 -10.85 -13.97
CA PHE A 240 -31.59 -10.42 -15.19
C PHE A 240 -32.42 -10.77 -16.45
N GLY A 241 -33.10 -11.91 -16.45
CA GLY A 241 -33.97 -12.36 -17.54
C GLY A 241 -33.23 -12.59 -18.86
N LEU A 242 -31.92 -12.89 -18.83
CA LEU A 242 -31.16 -13.10 -20.06
C LEU A 242 -31.47 -14.45 -20.67
N SER A 243 -31.37 -14.55 -22.01
CA SER A 243 -31.45 -15.85 -22.70
C SER A 243 -30.27 -16.75 -22.28
N ALA A 244 -30.46 -18.05 -22.36
CA ALA A 244 -29.40 -19.04 -22.09
C ALA A 244 -28.20 -18.84 -23.04
N GLU A 245 -28.44 -18.40 -24.29
CA GLU A 245 -27.42 -18.07 -25.28
C GLU A 245 -26.61 -16.84 -24.86
N ALA A 246 -27.28 -15.76 -24.41
CA ALA A 246 -26.61 -14.55 -23.92
C ALA A 246 -25.75 -14.84 -22.69
N ALA A 247 -26.28 -15.60 -21.72
CA ALA A 247 -25.54 -16.00 -20.54
C ALA A 247 -24.29 -16.84 -20.89
N ALA A 248 -24.42 -17.78 -21.83
CA ALA A 248 -23.28 -18.60 -22.31
C ALA A 248 -22.23 -17.72 -23.02
N ARG A 249 -22.63 -16.75 -23.85
CA ARG A 249 -21.73 -15.80 -24.50
C ARG A 249 -20.97 -14.95 -23.47
N ILE A 250 -21.64 -14.46 -22.43
CA ILE A 250 -21.02 -13.71 -21.34
C ILE A 250 -19.96 -14.58 -20.64
N LEU A 251 -20.30 -15.80 -20.26
CA LEU A 251 -19.38 -16.69 -19.58
C LEU A 251 -18.16 -17.05 -20.44
N ASN A 252 -18.35 -17.31 -21.74
CA ASN A 252 -17.25 -17.58 -22.66
C ASN A 252 -16.34 -16.35 -22.81
N PHE A 253 -16.92 -15.16 -22.90
CA PHE A 253 -16.18 -13.92 -23.04
C PHE A 253 -15.33 -13.60 -21.80
N VAL A 254 -15.87 -13.70 -20.60
CA VAL A 254 -15.15 -13.39 -19.35
C VAL A 254 -14.09 -14.43 -18.99
N GLN A 255 -14.12 -15.61 -19.61
CA GLN A 255 -13.08 -16.63 -19.45
C GLN A 255 -11.86 -16.40 -20.36
N VAL A 256 -11.87 -15.41 -21.23
CA VAL A 256 -10.73 -15.09 -22.10
C VAL A 256 -9.57 -14.60 -21.22
N ARG A 257 -8.51 -15.38 -21.22
CA ARG A 257 -7.23 -15.07 -20.55
C ARG A 257 -6.10 -15.37 -21.52
N SER A 258 -5.03 -14.59 -21.46
CA SER A 258 -3.83 -14.81 -22.27
C SER A 258 -2.63 -15.20 -21.45
N HIS A 259 -1.60 -15.68 -22.13
CA HIS A 259 -0.28 -15.96 -21.59
C HIS A 259 0.77 -15.22 -22.43
N GLY A 260 1.28 -14.08 -21.94
CA GLY A 260 2.25 -13.25 -22.64
C GLY A 260 1.66 -12.37 -23.75
N HIS A 261 2.56 -11.62 -24.41
CA HIS A 261 2.19 -10.51 -25.31
C HIS A 261 1.53 -11.00 -26.62
N ALA A 262 2.17 -11.94 -27.31
CA ALA A 262 1.68 -12.42 -28.61
C ALA A 262 0.30 -13.10 -28.49
N ASP A 263 0.11 -13.93 -27.45
CA ASP A 263 -1.18 -14.56 -27.19
C ASP A 263 -2.27 -13.53 -26.81
N ALA A 264 -1.89 -12.47 -26.07
CA ALA A 264 -2.81 -11.38 -25.76
C ALA A 264 -3.31 -10.69 -27.02
N LEU A 265 -2.42 -10.34 -27.95
CA LEU A 265 -2.77 -9.72 -29.21
C LEU A 265 -3.66 -10.64 -30.05
N ALA A 266 -3.30 -11.94 -30.17
CA ALA A 266 -4.09 -12.92 -30.91
C ALA A 266 -5.52 -13.09 -30.32
N LYS A 267 -5.64 -13.09 -28.99
CA LYS A 267 -6.95 -13.15 -28.34
C LYS A 267 -7.79 -11.89 -28.56
N LEU A 268 -7.18 -10.70 -28.56
CA LEU A 268 -7.86 -9.47 -28.93
C LEU A 268 -8.34 -9.49 -30.38
N ASP A 269 -7.54 -10.03 -31.32
CA ASP A 269 -7.94 -10.22 -32.71
C ASP A 269 -9.14 -11.18 -32.82
N ALA A 270 -9.12 -12.26 -32.06
CA ALA A 270 -10.16 -13.26 -32.04
C ALA A 270 -11.52 -12.76 -31.47
N LEU A 271 -11.53 -11.64 -30.73
CA LEU A 271 -12.78 -11.02 -30.26
C LEU A 271 -13.62 -10.46 -31.40
N GLY A 272 -13.01 -10.18 -32.56
CA GLY A 272 -13.68 -9.63 -33.76
C GLY A 272 -14.07 -8.17 -33.59
N GLN A 273 -15.10 -7.75 -34.34
CA GLN A 273 -15.63 -6.41 -34.30
C GLN A 273 -16.93 -6.35 -33.50
N GLY A 274 -17.17 -5.23 -32.83
CA GLY A 274 -18.34 -4.97 -32.02
C GLY A 274 -18.87 -3.55 -32.20
N SER A 275 -19.50 -3.01 -31.17
CA SER A 275 -19.91 -1.60 -31.13
C SER A 275 -18.68 -0.67 -31.19
N ASP A 276 -18.88 0.62 -31.48
CA ASP A 276 -17.79 1.61 -31.46
C ASP A 276 -17.09 1.64 -30.09
N THR A 277 -17.84 1.54 -29.01
CA THR A 277 -17.31 1.43 -27.65
C THR A 277 -16.41 0.19 -27.48
N PHE A 278 -16.84 -0.96 -27.99
CA PHE A 278 -16.06 -2.19 -27.96
C PHE A 278 -14.75 -2.05 -28.73
N ASN A 279 -14.85 -1.60 -29.99
CA ASN A 279 -13.70 -1.43 -30.87
C ASN A 279 -12.68 -0.45 -30.32
N GLN A 280 -13.13 0.65 -29.71
CA GLN A 280 -12.28 1.60 -29.01
C GLN A 280 -11.55 0.93 -27.83
N GLY A 281 -12.25 0.17 -27.02
CA GLY A 281 -11.65 -0.55 -25.88
C GLY A 281 -10.57 -1.55 -26.32
N VAL A 282 -10.81 -2.29 -27.39
CA VAL A 282 -9.83 -3.22 -27.98
C VAL A 282 -8.59 -2.47 -28.48
N ALA A 283 -8.79 -1.34 -29.19
CA ALA A 283 -7.69 -0.52 -29.69
C ALA A 283 -6.83 0.05 -28.55
N GLU A 284 -7.47 0.59 -27.50
CA GLU A 284 -6.77 1.10 -26.32
C GLU A 284 -5.98 0.02 -25.59
N LEU A 285 -6.58 -1.16 -25.36
CA LEU A 285 -5.87 -2.25 -24.67
C LEU A 285 -4.69 -2.78 -25.51
N ARG A 286 -4.84 -2.84 -26.83
CA ARG A 286 -3.75 -3.19 -27.75
C ARG A 286 -2.60 -2.18 -27.67
N GLU A 287 -2.90 -0.89 -27.65
CA GLU A 287 -1.88 0.16 -27.50
C GLU A 287 -1.15 0.02 -26.17
N VAL A 288 -1.88 -0.20 -25.09
CA VAL A 288 -1.30 -0.42 -23.75
C VAL A 288 -0.37 -1.63 -23.73
N LEU A 289 -0.75 -2.76 -24.32
CA LEU A 289 0.09 -3.97 -24.39
C LEU A 289 1.38 -3.74 -25.21
N ASN A 290 1.28 -3.06 -26.36
CA ASN A 290 2.44 -2.75 -27.19
C ASN A 290 3.41 -1.80 -26.47
N LEU A 291 2.89 -0.81 -25.76
CA LEU A 291 3.71 0.11 -24.98
C LEU A 291 4.34 -0.58 -23.76
N LEU A 292 3.66 -1.50 -23.10
CA LEU A 292 4.23 -2.31 -22.01
C LEU A 292 5.44 -3.10 -22.47
N HIS A 293 5.34 -3.73 -23.66
CA HIS A 293 6.46 -4.40 -24.29
C HIS A 293 7.63 -3.43 -24.55
N ALA A 294 7.32 -2.23 -25.05
CA ALA A 294 8.32 -1.18 -25.30
C ALA A 294 8.94 -0.62 -24.01
N PHE A 295 8.23 -0.60 -22.87
CA PHE A 295 8.76 -0.28 -21.54
C PHE A 295 9.71 -1.37 -21.01
N GLY A 296 9.88 -2.50 -21.72
CA GLY A 296 10.75 -3.60 -21.32
C GLY A 296 10.18 -4.46 -20.19
N VAL A 297 8.87 -4.43 -19.95
CA VAL A 297 8.24 -5.35 -19.02
C VAL A 297 8.27 -6.75 -19.65
N PRO A 298 8.85 -7.77 -18.99
CA PRO A 298 8.90 -9.13 -19.55
C PRO A 298 7.50 -9.69 -19.79
N GLU A 299 7.30 -10.37 -20.91
CA GLU A 299 6.00 -10.92 -21.32
C GLU A 299 5.40 -11.91 -20.33
N THR A 300 6.22 -12.51 -19.49
CA THR A 300 5.79 -13.43 -18.42
C THR A 300 5.10 -12.72 -17.24
N HIS A 301 5.14 -11.38 -17.18
CA HIS A 301 4.63 -10.58 -16.06
C HIS A 301 3.34 -9.82 -16.37
N TYR A 302 2.83 -9.89 -17.60
CA TYR A 302 1.54 -9.28 -17.92
C TYR A 302 0.71 -10.13 -18.89
N ALA A 303 -0.60 -10.03 -18.75
CA ALA A 303 -1.55 -10.77 -19.57
C ALA A 303 -2.92 -10.10 -19.55
N ILE A 304 -3.79 -10.42 -20.52
CA ILE A 304 -5.19 -10.01 -20.46
C ILE A 304 -6.00 -11.00 -19.64
N ASN A 305 -7.00 -10.46 -18.96
CA ASN A 305 -8.02 -11.24 -18.27
C ASN A 305 -9.35 -10.49 -18.32
N LEU A 306 -10.24 -10.89 -19.21
CA LEU A 306 -11.52 -10.22 -19.39
C LEU A 306 -12.51 -10.47 -18.24
N SER A 307 -12.21 -11.34 -17.28
CA SER A 307 -13.03 -11.48 -16.07
C SER A 307 -12.83 -10.37 -15.05
N ILE A 308 -11.79 -9.52 -15.18
CA ILE A 308 -11.58 -8.41 -14.26
C ILE A 308 -12.67 -7.37 -14.47
N ALA A 309 -13.72 -7.54 -13.69
CA ALA A 309 -14.82 -6.59 -13.58
C ALA A 309 -14.67 -5.69 -12.36
N ARG A 310 -13.76 -6.07 -11.43
CA ARG A 310 -13.53 -5.40 -10.15
C ARG A 310 -12.92 -4.02 -10.36
N GLY A 311 -13.21 -3.22 -9.45
CA GLY A 311 -12.77 -1.86 -9.34
C GLY A 311 -13.95 -1.03 -8.89
N LEU A 312 -13.65 0.04 -8.19
CA LEU A 312 -14.64 1.02 -7.80
C LEU A 312 -15.42 1.42 -9.06
N ASP A 313 -16.71 1.64 -8.94
CA ASP A 313 -17.65 1.92 -10.04
C ASP A 313 -17.25 3.15 -10.88
N TYR A 314 -16.15 3.82 -10.56
CA TYR A 314 -15.62 4.98 -11.25
C TYR A 314 -14.61 4.69 -12.37
N TYR A 315 -14.11 3.46 -12.55
CA TYR A 315 -13.19 3.15 -13.66
C TYR A 315 -13.94 3.12 -15.00
N THR A 316 -13.36 3.79 -15.99
CA THR A 316 -14.00 4.01 -17.31
C THR A 316 -13.23 3.42 -18.50
N GLY A 317 -11.96 3.06 -18.29
CA GLY A 317 -11.05 2.55 -19.32
C GLY A 317 -10.26 1.32 -18.86
N THR A 318 -8.93 1.36 -19.04
CA THR A 318 -8.03 0.29 -18.61
C THR A 318 -8.14 0.02 -17.12
N VAL A 319 -8.13 -1.26 -16.74
CA VAL A 319 -8.10 -1.72 -15.35
C VAL A 319 -6.99 -2.74 -15.15
N TYR A 320 -6.44 -2.75 -13.95
CA TYR A 320 -5.31 -3.59 -13.56
C TYR A 320 -5.62 -4.40 -12.31
N GLU A 321 -5.11 -5.63 -12.27
CA GLU A 321 -5.05 -6.45 -11.07
C GLU A 321 -3.76 -7.26 -11.07
N THR A 322 -3.05 -7.30 -9.95
CA THR A 322 -1.80 -8.07 -9.84
C THR A 322 -1.96 -9.18 -8.83
N THR A 323 -1.54 -10.40 -9.21
CA THR A 323 -1.59 -11.59 -8.35
C THR A 323 -0.24 -12.30 -8.33
N LEU A 324 0.07 -12.96 -7.21
CA LEU A 324 1.24 -13.85 -7.11
C LEU A 324 0.91 -15.21 -7.71
N ASN A 325 1.78 -15.70 -8.62
CA ASN A 325 1.51 -16.91 -9.37
C ASN A 325 1.55 -18.17 -8.49
N GLU A 326 2.48 -18.21 -7.52
CA GLU A 326 2.67 -19.35 -6.61
C GLU A 326 1.79 -19.26 -5.35
N HIS A 327 1.13 -18.11 -5.15
CA HIS A 327 0.31 -17.83 -3.97
C HIS A 327 -1.08 -17.25 -4.33
N PRO A 328 -1.87 -17.93 -5.18
CA PRO A 328 -3.16 -17.43 -5.66
C PRO A 328 -4.17 -17.18 -4.53
N GLN A 329 -4.03 -17.87 -3.39
CA GLN A 329 -4.87 -17.66 -2.20
C GLN A 329 -4.71 -16.27 -1.57
N ILE A 330 -3.62 -15.55 -1.86
CA ILE A 330 -3.39 -14.17 -1.42
C ILE A 330 -4.37 -13.23 -2.13
N GLY A 331 -4.73 -13.56 -3.38
CA GLY A 331 -5.59 -12.74 -4.23
C GLY A 331 -4.85 -11.50 -4.76
N SER A 332 -5.61 -10.46 -5.04
CA SER A 332 -5.05 -9.21 -5.58
C SER A 332 -4.15 -8.50 -4.57
N ILE A 333 -2.92 -8.19 -4.97
CA ILE A 333 -1.92 -7.45 -4.19
C ILE A 333 -1.81 -5.98 -4.61
N CYS A 334 -2.25 -5.66 -5.83
CA CYS A 334 -2.32 -4.31 -6.38
C CYS A 334 -3.48 -4.24 -7.37
N SER A 335 -4.21 -3.14 -7.37
CA SER A 335 -5.28 -2.91 -8.33
C SER A 335 -5.43 -1.43 -8.65
N GLY A 336 -6.06 -1.12 -9.81
CA GLY A 336 -6.28 0.24 -10.24
C GLY A 336 -6.91 0.33 -11.62
N GLY A 337 -6.91 1.54 -12.19
CA GLY A 337 -7.43 1.77 -13.54
C GLY A 337 -7.57 3.25 -13.89
N ARG A 338 -8.08 3.49 -15.09
CA ARG A 338 -8.42 4.81 -15.63
C ARG A 338 -9.80 5.26 -15.16
N TYR A 339 -9.90 6.50 -14.79
CA TYR A 339 -11.13 7.18 -14.40
C TYR A 339 -11.25 8.54 -15.14
N GLU A 340 -12.49 8.97 -15.45
CA GLU A 340 -12.74 10.21 -16.16
C GLU A 340 -13.43 11.28 -15.29
N ASN A 341 -14.23 10.85 -14.31
CA ASN A 341 -15.20 11.71 -13.64
C ASN A 341 -15.00 11.78 -12.11
N LEU A 342 -13.76 11.59 -11.61
CA LEU A 342 -13.53 11.51 -10.17
C LEU A 342 -13.78 12.84 -9.47
N ALA A 343 -13.36 13.96 -10.09
CA ALA A 343 -13.44 15.30 -9.51
C ALA A 343 -14.69 16.10 -9.89
N THR A 344 -15.66 15.52 -10.62
CA THR A 344 -16.86 16.23 -11.12
C THR A 344 -17.75 16.82 -10.03
N ASN A 345 -17.66 16.29 -8.80
CA ASN A 345 -18.41 16.82 -7.66
C ASN A 345 -17.75 18.07 -7.05
N TYR A 346 -16.51 18.39 -7.41
CA TYR A 346 -15.72 19.46 -6.80
C TYR A 346 -15.38 20.58 -7.78
N THR A 347 -15.28 20.29 -9.07
CA THR A 347 -14.91 21.25 -10.11
C THR A 347 -15.67 20.99 -11.40
N LYS A 348 -15.79 22.03 -12.24
CA LYS A 348 -16.32 21.91 -13.62
C LYS A 348 -15.25 21.45 -14.61
N SER A 349 -13.98 21.47 -14.22
CA SER A 349 -12.87 21.01 -15.04
C SER A 349 -12.95 19.50 -15.24
N HIS A 350 -12.66 19.03 -16.45
CA HIS A 350 -12.53 17.61 -16.73
C HIS A 350 -11.12 17.16 -16.35
N LEU A 351 -11.04 16.32 -15.33
CA LEU A 351 -9.78 15.85 -14.73
C LEU A 351 -9.68 14.32 -14.84
N PRO A 352 -9.38 13.78 -16.03
CA PRO A 352 -9.18 12.35 -16.21
C PRO A 352 -7.90 11.90 -15.50
N GLY A 353 -7.90 10.67 -15.03
CA GLY A 353 -6.71 10.12 -14.36
C GLY A 353 -6.57 8.61 -14.56
N VAL A 354 -5.38 8.11 -14.25
CA VAL A 354 -5.08 6.69 -14.17
C VAL A 354 -4.15 6.44 -13.00
N GLY A 355 -4.42 5.42 -12.21
CA GLY A 355 -3.61 5.11 -11.04
C GLY A 355 -3.81 3.71 -10.49
N ILE A 356 -3.01 3.38 -9.48
CA ILE A 356 -3.10 2.11 -8.74
C ILE A 356 -2.93 2.33 -7.26
N SER A 357 -3.39 1.34 -6.51
CA SER A 357 -3.22 1.23 -5.07
C SER A 357 -2.64 -0.11 -4.68
N ILE A 358 -1.60 -0.09 -3.84
CA ILE A 358 -1.06 -1.25 -3.14
C ILE A 358 -1.52 -1.17 -1.69
N GLY A 359 -2.30 -2.14 -1.23
CA GLY A 359 -2.67 -2.27 0.18
C GLY A 359 -1.51 -2.79 1.02
N ALA A 360 -0.55 -1.92 1.37
CA ALA A 360 0.73 -2.31 1.93
C ALA A 360 0.63 -3.12 3.23
N THR A 361 -0.25 -2.75 4.15
CA THR A 361 -0.45 -3.51 5.40
C THR A 361 -0.92 -4.93 5.14
N ARG A 362 -1.89 -5.10 4.22
CA ARG A 362 -2.40 -6.42 3.83
C ARG A 362 -1.33 -7.23 3.12
N LEU A 363 -0.63 -6.62 2.17
CA LEU A 363 0.46 -7.26 1.44
C LEU A 363 1.54 -7.76 2.40
N PHE A 364 2.05 -6.90 3.29
CA PHE A 364 3.06 -7.26 4.27
C PHE A 364 2.62 -8.44 5.15
N TRP A 365 1.40 -8.37 5.68
CA TRP A 365 0.85 -9.45 6.50
C TRP A 365 0.79 -10.78 5.75
N GLN A 366 0.31 -10.75 4.48
CA GLN A 366 0.19 -11.94 3.65
C GLN A 366 1.55 -12.53 3.27
N LEU A 367 2.53 -11.67 2.93
CA LEU A 367 3.89 -12.10 2.61
C LEU A 367 4.59 -12.74 3.82
N ARG A 368 4.36 -12.22 5.02
CA ARG A 368 4.86 -12.84 6.26
C ARG A 368 4.23 -14.20 6.53
N GLU A 369 2.91 -14.33 6.42
CA GLU A 369 2.21 -15.60 6.58
C GLU A 369 2.71 -16.64 5.57
N ALA A 370 3.01 -16.22 4.34
CA ALA A 370 3.57 -17.06 3.29
C ALA A 370 5.09 -17.29 3.44
N LYS A 371 5.76 -16.66 4.43
CA LYS A 371 7.20 -16.70 4.64
C LYS A 371 8.04 -16.16 3.46
N LEU A 372 7.48 -15.26 2.70
CA LEU A 372 8.13 -14.58 1.57
C LEU A 372 8.92 -13.34 2.03
N ILE A 373 8.58 -12.79 3.19
CA ILE A 373 9.35 -11.73 3.87
C ILE A 373 9.75 -12.25 5.25
N GLY A 374 11.05 -12.18 5.54
CA GLY A 374 11.60 -12.48 6.85
C GLY A 374 11.48 -11.30 7.83
N THR A 375 11.91 -11.50 9.07
CA THR A 375 12.14 -10.40 10.00
C THR A 375 13.38 -9.63 9.58
N ALA A 376 13.31 -8.30 9.60
CA ALA A 376 14.46 -7.45 9.34
C ALA A 376 15.51 -7.60 10.45
N GLN A 377 16.73 -7.23 10.10
CA GLN A 377 17.77 -7.05 11.09
C GLN A 377 17.61 -5.72 11.82
N SER A 378 18.24 -5.61 13.01
CA SER A 378 18.31 -4.33 13.71
C SER A 378 18.84 -3.22 12.81
N THR A 379 18.27 -2.02 12.94
CA THR A 379 18.87 -0.81 12.35
C THR A 379 20.20 -0.49 13.00
N VAL A 380 20.38 -0.86 14.28
CA VAL A 380 21.65 -0.76 15.00
C VAL A 380 22.61 -1.81 14.45
N LYS A 381 23.77 -1.37 14.00
CA LYS A 381 24.81 -2.24 13.42
C LYS A 381 25.88 -2.64 14.45
N VAL A 382 26.12 -1.76 15.42
CA VAL A 382 27.18 -1.90 16.44
C VAL A 382 26.64 -1.63 17.83
N LEU A 383 26.96 -2.51 18.78
CA LEU A 383 26.81 -2.27 20.21
C LEU A 383 28.20 -2.03 20.83
N VAL A 384 28.43 -0.88 21.46
CA VAL A 384 29.58 -0.61 22.27
C VAL A 384 29.26 -1.04 23.70
N THR A 385 30.04 -1.98 24.24
CA THR A 385 29.83 -2.50 25.59
C THR A 385 30.41 -1.55 26.64
N GLN A 386 29.86 -1.62 27.87
CA GLN A 386 30.40 -0.94 29.03
C GLN A 386 30.93 -1.99 29.99
N MET A 387 32.25 -1.93 30.29
CA MET A 387 32.91 -2.83 31.24
C MET A 387 33.24 -2.13 32.58
N ASP A 388 33.60 -0.85 32.49
CA ASP A 388 34.01 -0.04 33.64
C ASP A 388 33.33 1.36 33.51
N GLU A 389 32.65 1.77 34.58
CA GLU A 389 31.99 3.09 34.62
C GLU A 389 32.97 4.25 34.50
N ALA A 390 34.19 4.09 35.04
CA ALA A 390 35.24 5.11 34.94
C ALA A 390 35.66 5.37 33.48
N GLN A 391 35.47 4.43 32.58
CA GLN A 391 35.81 4.51 31.16
C GLN A 391 34.62 4.96 30.29
N LEU A 392 33.49 5.32 30.86
CA LEU A 392 32.29 5.74 30.11
C LEU A 392 32.59 6.84 29.07
N PRO A 393 33.40 7.87 29.34
CA PRO A 393 33.78 8.86 28.34
C PRO A 393 34.42 8.25 27.09
N ALA A 394 35.28 7.23 27.23
CA ALA A 394 35.94 6.57 26.11
C ALA A 394 34.93 5.75 25.25
N TYR A 395 33.94 5.09 25.88
CA TYR A 395 32.88 4.39 25.17
C TYR A 395 31.98 5.36 24.37
N LEU A 396 31.63 6.51 24.98
CA LEU A 396 30.83 7.54 24.32
C LEU A 396 31.57 8.17 23.13
N GLU A 397 32.87 8.45 23.31
CA GLU A 397 33.71 8.97 22.22
C GLU A 397 33.79 7.96 21.06
N LEU A 398 34.02 6.69 21.34
CA LEU A 398 34.07 5.62 20.35
C LEU A 398 32.74 5.50 19.58
N ALA A 399 31.63 5.50 20.29
CA ALA A 399 30.31 5.46 19.67
C ALA A 399 30.02 6.70 18.82
N THR A 400 30.47 7.88 19.27
CA THR A 400 30.34 9.13 18.50
C THR A 400 31.18 9.07 17.23
N GLN A 401 32.38 8.50 17.29
CA GLN A 401 33.25 8.30 16.13
C GLN A 401 32.58 7.36 15.09
N LEU A 402 31.96 6.27 15.54
CA LEU A 402 31.21 5.33 14.70
C LEU A 402 30.00 6.01 14.06
N ARG A 403 29.20 6.76 14.84
CA ARG A 403 28.02 7.49 14.35
C ARG A 403 28.40 8.56 13.32
N ASN A 404 29.44 9.34 13.57
CA ASN A 404 29.98 10.30 12.61
C ASN A 404 30.50 9.61 11.35
N GLY A 405 30.93 8.38 11.48
CA GLY A 405 31.26 7.46 10.39
C GLY A 405 30.04 6.89 9.65
N GLY A 406 28.80 7.25 10.00
CA GLY A 406 27.57 6.75 9.36
C GLY A 406 27.15 5.35 9.84
N ILE A 407 27.74 4.82 10.92
CA ILE A 407 27.43 3.50 11.46
C ILE A 407 26.47 3.64 12.65
N ALA A 408 25.25 3.12 12.50
CA ALA A 408 24.25 3.16 13.57
C ALA A 408 24.75 2.36 14.79
N THR A 409 24.99 3.07 15.90
CA THR A 409 25.68 2.53 17.07
C THR A 409 24.91 2.81 18.36
N GLU A 410 24.71 1.77 19.14
CA GLU A 410 24.18 1.83 20.50
C GLU A 410 25.32 1.68 21.52
N VAL A 411 25.18 2.32 22.69
CA VAL A 411 26.11 2.18 23.82
C VAL A 411 25.34 1.64 25.01
N VAL A 412 25.91 0.67 25.70
CA VAL A 412 25.38 0.23 26.99
C VAL A 412 25.70 1.31 28.04
N LEU A 413 24.67 1.92 28.61
CA LEU A 413 24.85 3.00 29.60
C LEU A 413 24.69 2.54 31.06
N ASP A 414 23.96 1.44 31.29
CA ASP A 414 23.67 0.93 32.66
C ASP A 414 24.73 -0.06 33.19
N GLY A 415 25.75 -0.33 32.39
CA GLY A 415 26.81 -1.28 32.74
C GLY A 415 26.33 -2.73 32.84
N GLY A 416 26.96 -3.48 33.71
CA GLY A 416 26.59 -4.87 33.99
C GLY A 416 27.52 -5.91 33.37
N LYS A 417 27.20 -7.19 33.61
CA LYS A 417 28.04 -8.30 33.13
C LYS A 417 28.09 -8.35 31.61
N LEU A 418 29.26 -8.42 31.02
CA LEU A 418 29.51 -8.47 29.59
C LEU A 418 28.66 -9.54 28.89
N ALA A 419 28.51 -10.73 29.50
CA ALA A 419 27.68 -11.79 28.96
C ALA A 419 26.18 -11.40 28.77
N LYS A 420 25.63 -10.51 29.61
CA LYS A 420 24.28 -10.00 29.47
C LYS A 420 24.19 -9.03 28.27
N GLN A 421 25.23 -8.23 28.04
CA GLN A 421 25.30 -7.28 26.93
C GLN A 421 25.41 -8.01 25.58
N PHE A 422 26.19 -9.08 25.49
CA PHE A 422 26.22 -9.97 24.32
C PHE A 422 24.86 -10.62 24.05
N LYS A 423 24.19 -11.14 25.09
CA LYS A 423 22.86 -11.72 24.97
C LYS A 423 21.82 -10.69 24.52
N TYR A 424 21.98 -9.45 24.95
CA TYR A 424 21.13 -8.34 24.46
C TYR A 424 21.37 -8.08 23.00
N ALA A 425 22.63 -7.95 22.55
CA ALA A 425 22.98 -7.74 21.15
C ALA A 425 22.41 -8.85 20.24
N ASP A 426 22.51 -10.10 20.65
CA ASP A 426 21.97 -11.26 19.96
C ASP A 426 20.45 -11.17 19.81
N ARG A 427 19.74 -10.93 20.92
CA ARG A 427 18.26 -10.76 20.90
C ARG A 427 17.78 -9.55 20.11
N ALA A 428 18.56 -8.46 20.11
CA ALA A 428 18.26 -7.25 19.37
C ALA A 428 18.65 -7.35 17.88
N GLY A 429 19.29 -8.44 17.45
CA GLY A 429 19.74 -8.63 16.07
C GLY A 429 20.89 -7.70 15.68
N ILE A 430 21.70 -7.25 16.64
CA ILE A 430 22.85 -6.38 16.40
C ILE A 430 24.02 -7.24 15.93
N ARG A 431 24.61 -6.89 14.79
CA ARG A 431 25.64 -7.70 14.15
C ARG A 431 26.99 -7.63 14.84
N PHE A 432 27.45 -6.44 15.19
CA PHE A 432 28.77 -6.25 15.79
C PHE A 432 28.68 -5.82 17.24
N VAL A 433 29.50 -6.42 18.08
CA VAL A 433 29.69 -5.98 19.46
C VAL A 433 31.15 -5.54 19.60
N VAL A 434 31.36 -4.29 20.03
CA VAL A 434 32.67 -3.70 20.22
C VAL A 434 32.96 -3.66 21.72
N VAL A 435 34.08 -4.24 22.09
CA VAL A 435 34.60 -4.27 23.45
C VAL A 435 35.85 -3.38 23.52
N LEU A 436 35.87 -2.52 24.53
CA LEU A 436 36.98 -1.63 24.82
C LEU A 436 37.28 -1.69 26.30
N GLY A 437 38.13 -2.65 26.71
CA GLY A 437 38.60 -2.81 28.06
C GLY A 437 39.90 -2.03 28.34
N PRO A 438 40.41 -2.08 29.56
CA PRO A 438 41.66 -1.42 29.92
C PRO A 438 42.86 -1.84 29.04
N ASP A 439 42.91 -3.10 28.65
CA ASP A 439 44.00 -3.64 27.83
C ASP A 439 43.90 -3.11 26.37
N GLU A 440 42.68 -3.04 25.82
CA GLU A 440 42.44 -2.48 24.49
C GLU A 440 42.78 -1.00 24.46
N ILE A 441 42.41 -0.25 25.51
CA ILE A 441 42.73 1.20 25.63
C ILE A 441 44.25 1.37 25.66
N ALA A 442 44.97 0.59 26.45
CA ALA A 442 46.42 0.68 26.57
C ALA A 442 47.14 0.38 25.24
N LYS A 443 46.59 -0.52 24.41
CA LYS A 443 47.13 -0.90 23.11
C LYS A 443 46.66 -0.01 21.97
N GLY A 444 45.66 0.85 22.17
CA GLY A 444 45.05 1.67 21.10
C GLY A 444 44.22 0.85 20.11
N VAL A 445 43.70 -0.32 20.53
CA VAL A 445 42.88 -1.22 19.74
C VAL A 445 41.47 -1.32 20.30
N VAL A 446 40.58 -1.97 19.58
CA VAL A 446 39.27 -2.44 20.04
C VAL A 446 39.06 -3.89 19.60
N THR A 447 38.38 -4.64 20.43
CA THR A 447 37.96 -6.00 20.08
C THR A 447 36.57 -5.96 19.48
N VAL A 448 36.41 -6.50 18.27
CA VAL A 448 35.13 -6.59 17.55
C VAL A 448 34.69 -8.03 17.47
N LYS A 449 33.47 -8.34 17.91
CA LYS A 449 32.83 -9.63 17.70
C LYS A 449 31.74 -9.53 16.66
N ASP A 450 31.84 -10.32 15.59
CA ASP A 450 30.75 -10.53 14.63
C ASP A 450 29.79 -11.60 15.18
N MET A 451 28.61 -11.20 15.59
CA MET A 451 27.60 -12.08 16.20
C MET A 451 27.01 -13.09 15.22
N ARG A 452 27.15 -12.87 13.90
CA ARG A 452 26.69 -13.82 12.87
C ARG A 452 27.72 -14.88 12.58
N LYS A 453 28.97 -14.46 12.35
CA LYS A 453 30.09 -15.36 12.04
C LYS A 453 30.59 -16.08 13.31
N GLN A 454 30.19 -15.59 14.50
CA GLN A 454 30.72 -16.01 15.79
C GLN A 454 32.25 -15.86 15.88
N ASP A 455 32.82 -14.94 15.11
CA ASP A 455 34.23 -14.64 15.02
C ASP A 455 34.58 -13.36 15.79
N GLN A 456 35.84 -13.22 16.18
CA GLN A 456 36.32 -12.08 16.96
C GLN A 456 37.71 -11.67 16.44
N PHE A 457 37.93 -10.37 16.28
CA PHE A 457 39.16 -9.81 15.79
C PHE A 457 39.48 -8.47 16.47
N GLU A 458 40.77 -8.14 16.55
CA GLU A 458 41.25 -6.85 17.04
C GLU A 458 41.44 -5.88 15.86
N VAL A 459 41.12 -4.62 16.09
CA VAL A 459 41.25 -3.53 15.09
C VAL A 459 41.84 -2.32 15.79
N ALA A 460 42.80 -1.65 15.13
CA ALA A 460 43.24 -0.35 15.59
C ALA A 460 42.09 0.64 15.69
N ARG A 461 41.95 1.36 16.78
CA ARG A 461 40.84 2.30 17.00
C ARG A 461 40.65 3.27 15.84
N ALA A 462 41.76 3.75 15.25
CA ALA A 462 41.74 4.65 14.11
C ALA A 462 41.13 4.05 12.81
N GLU A 463 41.24 2.72 12.63
CA GLU A 463 40.77 2.01 11.45
C GLU A 463 39.38 1.38 11.63
N LEU A 464 38.79 1.45 12.83
CA LEU A 464 37.55 0.78 13.18
C LEU A 464 36.38 1.12 12.24
N VAL A 465 36.17 2.42 11.98
CA VAL A 465 35.09 2.92 11.10
C VAL A 465 35.23 2.33 9.71
N LYS A 466 36.44 2.36 9.15
CA LYS A 466 36.74 1.85 7.81
C LYS A 466 36.52 0.35 7.74
N THR A 467 37.01 -0.39 8.71
CA THR A 467 36.87 -1.85 8.77
C THR A 467 35.41 -2.26 8.86
N LEU A 468 34.63 -1.64 9.75
CA LEU A 468 33.23 -2.01 9.92
C LEU A 468 32.36 -1.61 8.72
N ARG A 469 32.67 -0.51 8.01
CA ARG A 469 31.99 -0.18 6.74
C ARG A 469 32.17 -1.28 5.68
N VAL A 470 33.41 -1.73 5.47
CA VAL A 470 33.70 -2.81 4.52
C VAL A 470 32.94 -4.09 4.89
N GLU A 471 32.96 -4.48 6.18
CA GLU A 471 32.24 -5.66 6.64
C GLU A 471 30.71 -5.55 6.50
N LEU A 472 30.16 -4.34 6.63
CA LEU A 472 28.73 -4.07 6.45
C LEU A 472 28.34 -4.10 4.98
N GLU A 473 29.11 -3.47 4.09
CA GLU A 473 28.88 -3.44 2.64
C GLU A 473 28.95 -4.83 2.00
N GLN A 474 29.94 -5.66 2.40
CA GLN A 474 30.06 -7.04 1.92
C GLN A 474 28.85 -7.91 2.28
N ALA A 475 28.16 -7.59 3.36
CA ALA A 475 26.97 -8.33 3.76
C ALA A 475 25.69 -7.92 3.00
N GLU A 476 25.61 -6.68 2.54
CA GLU A 476 24.49 -6.20 1.72
C GLU A 476 24.54 -6.77 0.30
N VAL A 477 25.71 -7.15 -0.17
CA VAL A 477 25.90 -7.78 -1.50
C VAL A 477 25.61 -9.29 -1.51
N MET A 478 25.73 -9.95 -0.34
CA MET A 478 25.55 -11.41 -0.22
C MET A 478 24.18 -11.82 0.35
N GLY A 479 23.31 -10.90 0.74
CA GLY A 479 21.97 -11.14 1.27
C GLY A 479 20.90 -10.58 0.38
#